data_924b6a728db6f6e66e571d65df493c70
#
_entry.id   924b6a728db6f6e66e571d65df493c70
#
_cell.length_a   1.000
_cell.length_b   1.000
_cell.length_c   1.000
_cell.angle_alpha   90.00
_cell.angle_beta   90.00
_cell.angle_gamma   90.00
#
_symmetry.space_group_name_H-M   'P 1'
#
loop_
_entity.id
_entity.type
_entity.pdbx_description
1 polymer ?
#
loop_
_entity_poly.entity_id
_entity_poly.type
_entity_poly.pdbx_seq_one_letter_code
_entity_poly.pdbx_strand_id
1 'polypeptide(L)'
;MITLLRVLFLAVLASMIWVTTWAGLQCPLFDVPRSVATHPWFIATMFDAYWGFTTFFVWVCYRQTTWTARVAWFIAIMALGNIAMSSYCLGALSQVPRDGRLSDVLVARRPGPGWLGIALAAAGVAVTAAAALVSHPPR
;
A
#
# COMPACT_ATOMS: atom_id res chain seq x y z
N MET A 1 1.12 -21.98 -9.19
CA MET A 1 0.39 -21.06 -8.27
C MET A 1 1.19 -19.79 -7.96
N ILE A 2 2.45 -19.87 -7.55
CA ILE A 2 3.31 -18.70 -7.25
C ILE A 2 3.41 -17.71 -8.43
N THR A 3 3.59 -18.22 -9.66
CA THR A 3 3.63 -17.39 -10.87
C THR A 3 2.31 -16.61 -11.09
N LEU A 4 1.16 -17.26 -10.87
CA LEU A 4 -0.16 -16.62 -11.01
C LEU A 4 -0.31 -15.47 -10.00
N LEU A 5 0.12 -15.67 -8.75
CA LEU A 5 0.09 -14.63 -7.73
C LEU A 5 1.02 -13.47 -8.07
N ARG A 6 2.20 -13.73 -8.62
CA ARG A 6 3.10 -12.67 -9.10
C ARG A 6 2.44 -11.83 -10.20
N VAL A 7 1.82 -12.47 -11.19
CA VAL A 7 1.10 -11.78 -12.26
C VAL A 7 -0.06 -10.96 -11.70
N LEU A 8 -0.83 -11.53 -10.79
CA LEU A 8 -1.93 -10.83 -10.13
C LEU A 8 -1.45 -9.57 -9.40
N PHE A 9 -0.45 -9.69 -8.53
CA PHE A 9 0.03 -8.53 -7.77
C PHE A 9 0.76 -7.50 -8.64
N LEU A 10 1.40 -7.91 -9.73
CA LEU A 10 1.91 -6.97 -10.73
C LEU A 10 0.78 -6.21 -11.42
N ALA A 11 -0.30 -6.88 -11.79
CA ALA A 11 -1.47 -6.24 -12.40
C ALA A 11 -2.14 -5.26 -11.42
N VAL A 12 -2.31 -5.65 -10.14
CA VAL A 12 -2.84 -4.75 -9.11
C VAL A 12 -1.93 -3.54 -8.93
N LEU A 13 -0.62 -3.74 -8.82
CA LEU A 13 0.35 -2.66 -8.66
C LEU A 13 0.31 -1.68 -9.84
N ALA A 14 0.36 -2.19 -11.06
CA ALA A 14 0.34 -1.37 -12.27
C ALA A 14 -0.97 -0.58 -12.41
N SER A 15 -2.11 -1.24 -12.18
CA SER A 15 -3.43 -0.58 -12.24
C SER A 15 -3.59 0.50 -11.17
N MET A 16 -3.10 0.25 -9.96
CA MET A 16 -3.16 1.24 -8.88
C MET A 16 -2.25 2.43 -9.13
N ILE A 17 -1.03 2.23 -9.60
CA ILE A 17 -0.15 3.34 -9.99
C ILE A 17 -0.80 4.17 -11.10
N TRP A 18 -1.36 3.51 -12.11
CA TRP A 18 -2.01 4.20 -13.22
C TRP A 18 -3.22 5.02 -12.74
N VAL A 19 -4.16 4.41 -12.02
CA VAL A 19 -5.40 5.09 -11.62
C VAL A 19 -5.15 6.20 -10.60
N THR A 20 -4.21 6.01 -9.66
CA THR A 20 -3.89 7.05 -8.68
C THR A 20 -3.15 8.23 -9.31
N THR A 21 -2.26 7.97 -10.27
CA THR A 21 -1.59 9.03 -11.04
C THR A 21 -2.61 9.79 -11.89
N TRP A 22 -3.47 9.08 -12.62
CA TRP A 22 -4.53 9.70 -13.40
C TRP A 22 -5.44 10.58 -12.52
N ALA A 23 -5.90 10.06 -11.39
CA ALA A 23 -6.76 10.80 -10.48
C ALA A 23 -6.08 12.05 -9.93
N GLY A 24 -4.81 11.94 -9.51
CA GLY A 24 -4.04 13.07 -8.98
C GLY A 24 -3.76 14.16 -10.00
N LEU A 25 -3.67 13.80 -11.29
CA LEU A 25 -3.55 14.78 -12.39
C LEU A 25 -4.87 15.51 -12.68
N GLN A 26 -6.02 14.88 -12.38
CA GLN A 26 -7.34 15.50 -12.57
C GLN A 26 -7.73 16.38 -11.38
N CYS A 27 -7.48 15.91 -10.17
CA CYS A 27 -7.85 16.60 -8.94
C CYS A 27 -6.88 16.21 -7.82
N PRO A 28 -6.16 17.17 -7.22
CA PRO A 28 -5.34 16.90 -6.05
C PRO A 28 -6.16 16.25 -4.92
N LEU A 29 -5.54 15.35 -4.17
CA LEU A 29 -6.22 14.54 -3.16
C LEU A 29 -7.02 15.37 -2.14
N PHE A 30 -6.49 16.52 -1.73
CA PHE A 30 -7.13 17.40 -0.73
C PHE A 30 -8.09 18.43 -1.32
N ASP A 31 -8.20 18.51 -2.66
CA ASP A 31 -9.14 19.40 -3.35
C ASP A 31 -10.45 18.70 -3.74
N VAL A 32 -10.65 17.45 -3.29
CA VAL A 32 -11.88 16.72 -3.48
C VAL A 32 -13.06 17.52 -2.91
N PRO A 33 -14.13 17.78 -3.70
CA PRO A 33 -15.27 18.58 -3.25
C PRO A 33 -15.88 18.03 -1.95
N ARG A 34 -16.23 18.92 -1.03
CA ARG A 34 -16.84 18.52 0.25
C ARG A 34 -18.09 17.65 0.07
N SER A 35 -18.89 17.92 -0.95
CA SER A 35 -20.07 17.11 -1.29
C SER A 35 -19.75 15.64 -1.56
N VAL A 36 -18.54 15.35 -2.12
CA VAL A 36 -18.06 13.98 -2.33
C VAL A 36 -17.47 13.44 -1.04
N ALA A 37 -16.59 14.20 -0.39
CA ALA A 37 -15.88 13.76 0.82
C ALA A 37 -16.84 13.47 2.00
N THR A 38 -17.98 14.16 2.08
CA THR A 38 -19.01 13.95 3.12
C THR A 38 -20.14 13.01 2.70
N HIS A 39 -20.07 12.45 1.48
CA HIS A 39 -21.10 11.53 1.01
C HIS A 39 -21.04 10.21 1.82
N PRO A 40 -22.16 9.69 2.36
CA PRO A 40 -22.17 8.50 3.22
C PRO A 40 -21.46 7.29 2.61
N TRP A 41 -21.68 7.03 1.33
CA TRP A 41 -21.00 5.92 0.64
C TRP A 41 -19.50 6.13 0.46
N PHE A 42 -19.03 7.37 0.29
CA PHE A 42 -17.61 7.66 0.26
C PHE A 42 -16.95 7.37 1.61
N ILE A 43 -17.60 7.82 2.69
CA ILE A 43 -17.14 7.54 4.07
C ILE A 43 -17.11 6.03 4.32
N ALA A 44 -18.18 5.30 3.97
CA ALA A 44 -18.24 3.84 4.12
C ALA A 44 -17.11 3.14 3.34
N THR A 45 -16.85 3.57 2.10
CA THR A 45 -15.76 3.02 1.28
C THR A 45 -14.39 3.28 1.91
N MET A 46 -14.18 4.47 2.47
CA MET A 46 -12.92 4.78 3.18
C MET A 46 -12.74 3.89 4.42
N PHE A 47 -13.79 3.71 5.22
CA PHE A 47 -13.75 2.79 6.36
C PHE A 47 -13.41 1.36 5.92
N ASP A 48 -14.08 0.84 4.91
CA ASP A 48 -13.82 -0.50 4.37
C ASP A 48 -12.37 -0.65 3.90
N ALA A 49 -11.86 0.32 3.13
CA ALA A 49 -10.48 0.31 2.65
C ALA A 49 -9.47 0.30 3.81
N TYR A 50 -9.62 1.20 4.79
CA TYR A 50 -8.68 1.29 5.92
C TYR A 50 -8.76 0.08 6.85
N TRP A 51 -9.93 -0.51 7.05
CA TRP A 51 -10.04 -1.77 7.75
C TRP A 51 -9.39 -2.93 6.98
N GLY A 52 -9.53 -2.98 5.68
CA GLY A 52 -8.80 -3.91 4.82
C GLY A 52 -7.28 -3.76 4.95
N PHE A 53 -6.77 -2.52 4.93
CA PHE A 53 -5.35 -2.22 5.15
C PHE A 53 -4.87 -2.67 6.53
N THR A 54 -5.66 -2.42 7.57
CA THR A 54 -5.35 -2.85 8.95
C THR A 54 -5.30 -4.37 9.05
N THR A 55 -6.26 -5.06 8.46
CA THR A 55 -6.30 -6.53 8.44
C THR A 55 -5.08 -7.11 7.75
N PHE A 56 -4.69 -6.56 6.60
CA PHE A 56 -3.47 -6.96 5.90
C PHE A 56 -2.22 -6.67 6.74
N PHE A 57 -2.17 -5.53 7.41
CA PHE A 57 -1.05 -5.15 8.25
C PHE A 57 -0.82 -6.10 9.44
N VAL A 58 -1.89 -6.72 10.00
CA VAL A 58 -1.74 -7.77 11.03
C VAL A 58 -0.89 -8.94 10.49
N TRP A 59 -1.11 -9.35 9.24
CA TRP A 59 -0.27 -10.37 8.60
C TRP A 59 1.17 -9.90 8.40
N VAL A 60 1.37 -8.65 8.00
CA VAL A 60 2.71 -8.04 7.89
C VAL A 60 3.42 -8.06 9.24
N CYS A 61 2.74 -7.68 10.33
CA CYS A 61 3.28 -7.75 11.69
C CYS A 61 3.71 -9.16 12.10
N TYR A 62 2.94 -10.16 11.72
CA TYR A 62 3.29 -11.55 11.98
C TYR A 62 4.60 -11.94 11.27
N ARG A 63 4.80 -11.49 10.04
CA ARG A 63 5.97 -11.85 9.22
C ARG A 63 7.22 -11.03 9.57
N GLN A 64 7.07 -9.76 9.91
CA GLN A 64 8.19 -8.87 10.21
C GLN A 64 8.72 -9.10 11.63
N THR A 65 10.04 -9.22 11.74
CA THR A 65 10.71 -9.50 13.01
C THR A 65 11.18 -8.24 13.73
N THR A 66 11.40 -7.13 13.00
CA THR A 66 11.90 -5.87 13.56
C THR A 66 10.79 -4.83 13.70
N TRP A 67 10.85 -4.06 14.76
CA TRP A 67 9.88 -2.98 15.03
C TRP A 67 9.93 -1.87 13.96
N THR A 68 11.14 -1.51 13.54
CA THR A 68 11.36 -0.51 12.48
C THR A 68 10.69 -0.91 11.16
N ALA A 69 10.81 -2.19 10.76
CA ALA A 69 10.15 -2.67 9.56
C ALA A 69 8.61 -2.67 9.70
N ARG A 70 8.09 -3.02 10.87
CA ARG A 70 6.63 -2.95 11.14
C ARG A 70 6.10 -1.53 11.01
N VAL A 71 6.77 -0.57 11.65
CA VAL A 71 6.37 0.85 11.58
C VAL A 71 6.47 1.37 10.13
N ALA A 72 7.56 1.09 9.43
CA ALA A 72 7.73 1.51 8.05
C ALA A 72 6.62 0.94 7.14
N TRP A 73 6.32 -0.35 7.26
CA TRP A 73 5.24 -0.97 6.48
C TRP A 73 3.84 -0.47 6.88
N PHE A 74 3.62 -0.15 8.17
CA PHE A 74 2.37 0.49 8.60
C PHE A 74 2.17 1.83 7.87
N ILE A 75 3.16 2.71 7.91
CA ILE A 75 3.10 4.01 7.25
C ILE A 75 2.89 3.83 5.73
N ALA A 76 3.67 2.94 5.10
CA ALA A 76 3.55 2.67 3.67
C ALA A 76 2.14 2.19 3.29
N ILE A 77 1.57 1.25 4.04
CA ILE A 77 0.24 0.69 3.76
C ILE A 77 -0.84 1.75 3.98
N MET A 78 -0.78 2.52 5.07
CA MET A 78 -1.77 3.57 5.35
C MET A 78 -1.71 4.72 4.34
N ALA A 79 -0.51 5.06 3.81
CA ALA A 79 -0.34 6.15 2.86
C ALA A 79 -0.56 5.73 1.40
N LEU A 80 -0.14 4.51 1.01
CA LEU A 80 -0.14 4.05 -0.39
C LEU A 80 -1.13 2.89 -0.65
N GLY A 81 -1.78 2.37 0.38
CA GLY A 81 -2.80 1.32 0.24
C GLY A 81 -2.33 0.11 -0.56
N ASN A 82 -3.09 -0.23 -1.60
CA ASN A 82 -2.84 -1.39 -2.45
C ASN A 82 -1.49 -1.37 -3.18
N ILE A 83 -0.88 -0.19 -3.41
CA ILE A 83 0.48 -0.09 -3.97
C ILE A 83 1.49 -0.72 -3.00
N ALA A 84 1.42 -0.35 -1.72
CA ALA A 84 2.31 -0.90 -0.70
C ALA A 84 2.03 -2.39 -0.44
N MET A 85 0.75 -2.77 -0.38
CA MET A 85 0.32 -4.16 -0.15
C MET A 85 0.81 -5.08 -1.28
N SER A 86 0.61 -4.69 -2.54
CA SER A 86 1.07 -5.46 -3.71
C SER A 86 2.60 -5.55 -3.75
N SER A 87 3.30 -4.46 -3.44
CA SER A 87 4.75 -4.44 -3.35
C SER A 87 5.27 -5.38 -2.26
N TYR A 88 4.59 -5.41 -1.10
CA TYR A 88 4.91 -6.36 -0.02
C TYR A 88 4.73 -7.81 -0.46
N CYS A 89 3.60 -8.12 -1.11
CA CYS A 89 3.30 -9.46 -1.62
C CYS A 89 4.32 -9.89 -2.68
N LEU A 90 4.69 -9.01 -3.61
CA LEU A 90 5.72 -9.29 -4.62
C LEU A 90 7.09 -9.55 -3.98
N GLY A 91 7.47 -8.73 -2.98
CA GLY A 91 8.68 -8.94 -2.20
C GLY A 91 8.67 -10.28 -1.45
N ALA A 92 7.54 -10.68 -0.88
CA ALA A 92 7.39 -11.97 -0.22
C ALA A 92 7.47 -13.14 -1.23
N LEU A 93 6.81 -13.01 -2.38
CA LEU A 93 6.81 -14.01 -3.44
C LEU A 93 8.18 -14.15 -4.13
N SER A 94 8.99 -13.09 -4.19
CA SER A 94 10.34 -13.16 -4.79
C SER A 94 11.30 -14.05 -4.01
N GLN A 95 11.03 -14.25 -2.72
CA GLN A 95 11.84 -15.10 -1.84
C GLN A 95 11.52 -16.60 -1.95
N VAL A 96 10.48 -16.96 -2.72
CA VAL A 96 10.02 -18.33 -2.88
C VAL A 96 10.24 -18.80 -4.33
N PRO A 97 10.77 -19.99 -4.58
CA PRO A 97 10.91 -20.56 -5.91
C PRO A 97 9.56 -20.66 -6.63
N ARG A 98 9.55 -20.77 -7.97
CA ARG A 98 8.32 -20.84 -8.78
C ARG A 98 7.47 -22.08 -8.47
N ASP A 99 8.11 -23.15 -8.04
CA ASP A 99 7.54 -24.45 -7.63
C ASP A 99 7.29 -24.55 -6.12
N GLY A 100 7.60 -23.48 -5.36
CA GLY A 100 7.41 -23.42 -3.92
C GLY A 100 5.94 -23.51 -3.48
N ARG A 101 5.73 -23.84 -2.21
CA ARG A 101 4.39 -23.95 -1.62
C ARG A 101 3.89 -22.58 -1.16
N LEU A 102 2.58 -22.39 -1.22
CA LEU A 102 1.95 -21.16 -0.72
C LEU A 102 2.17 -20.97 0.78
N SER A 103 2.27 -22.04 1.56
CA SER A 103 2.63 -22.01 2.98
C SER A 103 3.95 -21.29 3.23
N ASP A 104 4.93 -21.42 2.32
CA ASP A 104 6.23 -20.79 2.45
C ASP A 104 6.16 -19.26 2.31
N VAL A 105 5.12 -18.77 1.64
CA VAL A 105 4.81 -17.33 1.52
C VAL A 105 4.04 -16.83 2.72
N LEU A 106 3.00 -17.57 3.15
CA LEU A 106 2.04 -17.10 4.15
C LEU A 106 2.55 -17.24 5.59
N VAL A 107 3.21 -18.35 5.90
CA VAL A 107 3.53 -18.75 7.28
C VAL A 107 5.01 -18.51 7.64
N ALA A 108 5.91 -18.53 6.66
CA ALA A 108 7.32 -18.35 6.94
C ALA A 108 7.61 -16.95 7.50
N ARG A 109 8.11 -16.88 8.71
CA ARG A 109 8.64 -15.64 9.33
C ARG A 109 9.99 -15.28 8.69
N ARG A 110 9.93 -14.86 7.45
CA ARG A 110 11.10 -14.30 6.76
C ARG A 110 10.92 -12.78 6.74
N PRO A 111 11.90 -12.02 7.28
CA PRO A 111 11.83 -10.58 7.16
C PRO A 111 11.74 -10.23 5.68
N GLY A 112 10.65 -9.59 5.30
CA GLY A 112 10.53 -8.99 3.97
C GLY A 112 11.58 -7.90 3.79
N PRO A 113 11.79 -7.37 2.59
CA PRO A 113 12.78 -6.31 2.35
C PRO A 113 12.41 -5.07 3.17
N GLY A 114 13.00 -4.95 4.35
CA GLY A 114 12.73 -3.83 5.27
C GLY A 114 13.04 -2.47 4.64
N TRP A 115 14.09 -2.41 3.78
CA TRP A 115 14.43 -1.22 3.01
C TRP A 115 13.31 -0.79 2.06
N LEU A 116 12.56 -1.73 1.45
CA LEU A 116 11.44 -1.43 0.57
C LEU A 116 10.30 -0.78 1.36
N GLY A 117 10.02 -1.26 2.57
CA GLY A 117 9.04 -0.65 3.47
C GLY A 117 9.40 0.80 3.81
N ILE A 118 10.67 1.06 4.11
CA ILE A 118 11.18 2.41 4.40
C ILE A 118 11.06 3.31 3.16
N ALA A 119 11.47 2.82 1.98
CA ALA A 119 11.39 3.58 0.74
C ALA A 119 9.93 3.94 0.38
N LEU A 120 9.01 2.99 0.51
CA LEU A 120 7.57 3.21 0.25
C LEU A 120 6.94 4.12 1.31
N ALA A 121 7.33 4.00 2.58
CA ALA A 121 6.86 4.92 3.62
C ALA A 121 7.30 6.36 3.32
N ALA A 122 8.58 6.56 2.97
CA ALA A 122 9.09 7.86 2.58
C ALA A 122 8.39 8.43 1.35
N ALA A 123 8.18 7.60 0.32
CA ALA A 123 7.43 7.99 -0.88
C ALA A 123 5.98 8.36 -0.56
N GLY A 124 5.29 7.57 0.27
CA GLY A 124 3.92 7.85 0.71
C GLY A 124 3.79 9.16 1.46
N VAL A 125 4.69 9.41 2.41
CA VAL A 125 4.73 10.69 3.15
C VAL A 125 5.03 11.86 2.20
N ALA A 126 5.98 11.71 1.28
CA ALA A 126 6.33 12.75 0.32
C ALA A 126 5.16 13.10 -0.61
N VAL A 127 4.45 12.10 -1.14
CA VAL A 127 3.28 12.30 -2.01
C VAL A 127 2.14 13.00 -1.24
N THR A 128 1.88 12.57 -0.01
CA THR A 128 0.83 13.18 0.83
C THR A 128 1.19 14.63 1.18
N ALA A 129 2.44 14.90 1.54
CA ALA A 129 2.91 16.25 1.83
C ALA A 129 2.87 17.15 0.59
N ALA A 130 3.29 16.65 -0.58
CA ALA A 130 3.22 17.40 -1.84
C ALA A 130 1.77 17.73 -2.21
N ALA A 131 0.83 16.78 -2.07
CA ALA A 131 -0.58 17.03 -2.31
C ALA A 131 -1.15 18.12 -1.38
N ALA A 132 -0.77 18.10 -0.09
CA ALA A 132 -1.20 19.14 0.87
C ALA A 132 -0.65 20.54 0.53
N LEU A 133 0.60 20.62 0.06
CA LEU A 133 1.22 21.90 -0.35
C LEU A 133 0.57 22.47 -1.61
N VAL A 134 0.18 21.63 -2.57
CA VAL A 134 -0.51 22.07 -3.80
C VAL A 134 -1.89 22.59 -3.48
N SER A 135 -2.63 21.94 -2.57
CA SER A 135 -3.99 22.36 -2.17
C SER A 135 -4.00 23.62 -1.29
N HIS A 136 -2.91 23.90 -0.58
CA HIS A 136 -2.77 25.05 0.32
C HIS A 136 -1.42 25.77 0.09
N PRO A 137 -1.25 26.49 -1.04
CA PRO A 137 0.00 27.19 -1.29
C PRO A 137 0.27 28.19 -0.16
N PRO A 138 1.50 28.29 0.34
CA PRO A 138 1.86 29.29 1.35
C PRO A 138 1.60 30.70 0.80
N ARG A 139 0.90 31.51 1.56
CA ARG A 139 0.63 32.92 1.24
C ARG A 139 1.88 33.76 1.41
#